data_4b06df592fdf81e1dc19454491e75a9c
#
_entry.id   4b06df592fdf81e1dc19454491e75a9c
#
_cell.length_a   1.000
_cell.length_b   1.000
_cell.length_c   1.000
_cell.angle_alpha   90.00
_cell.angle_beta   90.00
_cell.angle_gamma   90.00
#
_symmetry.space_group_name_H-M   'P 1'
#
loop_
_entity.id
_entity.type
_entity.pdbx_description
1 polymer ?
#
loop_
_entity_poly.entity_id
_entity_poly.type
_entity_poly.pdbx_seq_one_letter_code
_entity_poly.pdbx_strand_id
1 'polypeptide(L)'
;MKNNYVRTLFEDSRGNFWIGCINGLQRYDRATDNFHELFISRKDGRKNPHITSIIERRNGDLWIATSGQGAISLKKNSNPASFHIETELTDRIGSNYLNVIFEDSRQNLWIATEEKGLYRYSPESKELKSYKAPYHIAGDDVSAICEDAHGQIFVGTLTKGLFRLSSRQEGNFEPVLYQNRMNLNIRTLIIDTRGKLIIGTDGEGVKEYQPQQDIIVDSEINAGPFDFSKSKVHSLIEDKDHNLWLGIFQKGLILVPGISNKFDYYGYKSIHNNTIGSSCVMAIHTDEQATIWIGTDNDGLYAINDQGKQLRHYTHQAGNPQSVPGTILCLYEDSNQELWLGSYFDGLARMNKQTGTCQDATSLLQGNLNAGKPKVSCIIEDKNKNLWVGTYGSGLYKINLPTQHVTYYESMPQ
;
A
#
# COMPACT_ATOMS: atom_id res chain seq x y z
N MET A 1 -3.85 -10.14 -30.19
CA MET A 1 -3.03 -11.14 -29.51
C MET A 1 -3.46 -12.52 -29.95
N LYS A 2 -2.56 -13.40 -30.39
CA LYS A 2 -2.92 -14.75 -30.90
C LYS A 2 -2.93 -15.84 -29.83
N ASN A 3 -2.45 -15.56 -28.62
CA ASN A 3 -2.38 -16.50 -27.53
C ASN A 3 -2.89 -15.89 -26.23
N ASN A 4 -3.80 -16.57 -25.56
CA ASN A 4 -4.45 -16.07 -24.33
C ASN A 4 -3.73 -16.52 -23.03
N TYR A 5 -2.68 -17.35 -23.13
CA TYR A 5 -1.93 -17.85 -21.97
C TYR A 5 -0.62 -17.09 -21.81
N VAL A 6 -0.71 -15.90 -21.23
CA VAL A 6 0.44 -15.04 -20.90
C VAL A 6 1.08 -15.51 -19.59
N ARG A 7 2.40 -15.67 -19.59
CA ARG A 7 3.20 -16.12 -18.44
C ARG A 7 4.09 -15.02 -17.87
N THR A 8 4.66 -14.17 -18.74
CA THR A 8 5.55 -13.11 -18.32
C THR A 8 5.42 -11.90 -19.22
N LEU A 9 5.61 -10.74 -18.64
CA LEU A 9 5.65 -9.45 -19.31
C LEU A 9 6.97 -8.78 -18.99
N PHE A 10 7.58 -8.12 -19.99
CA PHE A 10 8.84 -7.43 -19.81
C PHE A 10 8.93 -6.21 -20.72
N GLU A 11 9.38 -5.09 -20.20
CA GLU A 11 9.72 -3.90 -20.99
C GLU A 11 11.24 -3.72 -21.00
N ASP A 12 11.84 -3.69 -22.19
CA ASP A 12 13.30 -3.48 -22.31
C ASP A 12 13.66 -1.99 -22.20
N SER A 13 14.95 -1.69 -22.04
CA SER A 13 15.46 -0.32 -21.88
C SER A 13 15.19 0.59 -23.11
N ARG A 14 14.76 0.04 -24.23
CA ARG A 14 14.38 0.75 -25.46
C ARG A 14 12.87 0.98 -25.56
N GLY A 15 12.11 0.56 -24.53
CA GLY A 15 10.65 0.69 -24.50
C GLY A 15 9.90 -0.36 -25.34
N ASN A 16 10.57 -1.44 -25.80
CA ASN A 16 9.86 -2.55 -26.40
C ASN A 16 9.17 -3.38 -25.31
N PHE A 17 7.90 -3.67 -25.50
CA PHE A 17 7.10 -4.45 -24.58
C PHE A 17 6.95 -5.89 -25.10
N TRP A 18 7.48 -6.84 -24.31
CA TRP A 18 7.58 -8.25 -24.63
C TRP A 18 6.56 -9.05 -23.85
N ILE A 19 5.89 -9.98 -24.50
CA ILE A 19 4.87 -10.84 -23.92
C ILE A 19 5.29 -12.30 -24.14
N GLY A 20 5.68 -12.95 -23.05
CA GLY A 20 5.98 -14.37 -23.04
C GLY A 20 4.71 -15.20 -22.82
N CYS A 21 4.43 -16.08 -23.77
CA CYS A 21 3.26 -16.95 -23.79
C CYS A 21 3.64 -18.43 -23.73
N ILE A 22 2.64 -19.29 -23.47
CA ILE A 22 2.83 -20.76 -23.54
C ILE A 22 3.27 -21.20 -24.96
N ASN A 23 2.87 -20.50 -26.00
CA ASN A 23 3.17 -20.84 -27.39
C ASN A 23 3.96 -19.75 -28.11
N GLY A 24 4.99 -19.17 -27.44
CA GLY A 24 5.90 -18.24 -28.09
C GLY A 24 6.01 -16.88 -27.47
N LEU A 25 6.74 -16.00 -28.16
CA LEU A 25 7.04 -14.64 -27.76
C LEU A 25 6.30 -13.67 -28.68
N GLN A 26 5.72 -12.63 -28.09
CA GLN A 26 5.12 -11.53 -28.81
C GLN A 26 5.75 -10.22 -28.40
N ARG A 27 5.81 -9.25 -29.33
CA ARG A 27 6.17 -7.86 -29.05
C ARG A 27 4.97 -6.96 -29.33
N TYR A 28 4.64 -6.10 -28.39
CA TYR A 28 3.61 -5.10 -28.57
C TYR A 28 4.16 -3.90 -29.33
N ASP A 29 3.44 -3.46 -30.35
CA ASP A 29 3.71 -2.25 -31.10
C ASP A 29 2.76 -1.14 -30.63
N ARG A 30 3.31 -0.16 -29.95
CA ARG A 30 2.54 0.97 -29.39
C ARG A 30 1.97 1.89 -30.49
N ALA A 31 2.61 1.95 -31.67
CA ALA A 31 2.18 2.85 -32.75
C ALA A 31 0.94 2.32 -33.45
N THR A 32 0.83 1.01 -33.59
CA THR A 32 -0.28 0.35 -34.30
C THR A 32 -1.29 -0.31 -33.34
N ASP A 33 -1.04 -0.23 -32.02
CA ASP A 33 -1.82 -0.91 -30.96
C ASP A 33 -2.03 -2.40 -31.27
N ASN A 34 -0.95 -3.07 -31.72
CA ASN A 34 -1.02 -4.45 -32.16
C ASN A 34 0.13 -5.30 -31.62
N PHE A 35 0.01 -6.62 -31.75
CA PHE A 35 1.00 -7.60 -31.31
C PHE A 35 1.64 -8.30 -32.50
N HIS A 36 2.98 -8.28 -32.54
CA HIS A 36 3.78 -9.02 -33.50
C HIS A 36 4.29 -10.31 -32.89
N GLU A 37 3.92 -11.44 -33.46
CA GLU A 37 4.44 -12.73 -33.07
C GLU A 37 5.88 -12.91 -33.60
N LEU A 38 6.77 -13.37 -32.74
CA LEU A 38 8.16 -13.63 -33.10
C LEU A 38 8.38 -15.15 -33.10
N PHE A 39 8.70 -15.64 -34.28
CA PHE A 39 8.93 -17.07 -34.49
C PHE A 39 10.35 -17.43 -34.07
N ILE A 40 10.47 -18.23 -33.00
CA ILE A 40 11.72 -18.83 -32.55
C ILE A 40 11.78 -20.22 -33.14
N SER A 41 12.49 -20.32 -34.26
CA SER A 41 12.57 -21.55 -35.04
C SER A 41 13.77 -22.40 -34.60
N ARG A 42 13.54 -23.64 -34.21
CA ARG A 42 14.60 -24.64 -34.07
C ARG A 42 14.85 -25.34 -35.42
N LYS A 43 16.10 -25.81 -35.61
CA LYS A 43 16.46 -26.65 -36.76
C LYS A 43 15.68 -27.98 -36.81
N ASP A 44 15.09 -28.42 -35.69
CA ASP A 44 14.31 -29.63 -35.54
C ASP A 44 12.80 -29.50 -35.81
N GLY A 45 12.36 -28.31 -36.28
CA GLY A 45 10.97 -28.02 -36.66
C GLY A 45 9.97 -27.95 -35.51
N ARG A 46 10.42 -27.92 -34.23
CA ARG A 46 9.53 -27.73 -33.09
C ARG A 46 8.92 -26.34 -33.07
N LYS A 47 7.69 -26.26 -32.61
CA LYS A 47 6.90 -25.00 -32.51
C LYS A 47 7.47 -24.06 -31.45
N ASN A 48 7.00 -22.82 -31.47
CA ASN A 48 7.32 -21.76 -30.53
C ASN A 48 7.40 -22.24 -29.07
N PRO A 49 8.45 -21.84 -28.32
CA PRO A 49 8.68 -22.31 -26.96
C PRO A 49 7.66 -21.74 -25.98
N HIS A 50 7.45 -22.44 -24.87
CA HIS A 50 6.78 -21.91 -23.70
C HIS A 50 7.76 -20.96 -22.97
N ILE A 51 7.48 -19.68 -22.98
CA ILE A 51 8.32 -18.65 -22.34
C ILE A 51 8.00 -18.59 -20.85
N THR A 52 9.02 -18.67 -20.00
CA THR A 52 8.87 -18.66 -18.54
C THR A 52 9.40 -17.40 -17.90
N SER A 53 10.52 -16.86 -18.41
CA SER A 53 11.15 -15.64 -17.88
C SER A 53 11.87 -14.88 -18.98
N ILE A 54 11.88 -13.55 -18.89
CA ILE A 54 12.57 -12.64 -19.82
C ILE A 54 13.35 -11.62 -18.99
N ILE A 55 14.61 -11.40 -19.34
CA ILE A 55 15.44 -10.34 -18.76
C ILE A 55 16.21 -9.59 -19.85
N GLU A 56 16.54 -8.33 -19.58
CA GLU A 56 17.58 -7.60 -20.32
C GLU A 56 18.85 -7.55 -19.48
N ARG A 57 19.95 -8.00 -20.06
CA ARG A 57 21.26 -7.91 -19.43
C ARG A 57 21.79 -6.47 -19.48
N ARG A 58 22.73 -6.13 -18.61
CA ARG A 58 23.38 -4.80 -18.58
C ARG A 58 24.00 -4.40 -19.93
N ASN A 59 24.42 -5.36 -20.74
CA ASN A 59 24.92 -5.10 -22.09
C ASN A 59 23.81 -4.83 -23.11
N GLY A 60 22.53 -4.94 -22.71
CA GLY A 60 21.36 -4.72 -23.53
C GLY A 60 20.91 -5.95 -24.35
N ASP A 61 21.54 -7.12 -24.15
CA ASP A 61 21.08 -8.37 -24.74
C ASP A 61 19.87 -8.91 -23.97
N LEU A 62 18.83 -9.37 -24.67
CA LEU A 62 17.72 -10.08 -24.04
C LEU A 62 18.08 -11.56 -23.85
N TRP A 63 17.72 -12.07 -22.67
CA TRP A 63 17.81 -13.50 -22.38
C TRP A 63 16.44 -14.01 -21.92
N ILE A 64 16.10 -15.19 -22.42
CA ILE A 64 14.77 -15.78 -22.29
C ILE A 64 14.94 -17.22 -21.78
N ALA A 65 14.30 -17.52 -20.69
CA ALA A 65 14.14 -18.89 -20.23
C ALA A 65 12.89 -19.52 -20.86
N THR A 66 12.99 -20.79 -21.18
CA THR A 66 11.86 -21.52 -21.78
C THR A 66 11.66 -22.88 -21.12
N SER A 67 10.42 -23.33 -21.08
CA SER A 67 10.09 -24.72 -20.75
C SER A 67 10.06 -25.55 -22.06
N GLY A 68 11.15 -26.30 -22.28
CA GLY A 68 11.29 -27.25 -23.38
C GLY A 68 12.31 -26.91 -24.48
N GLN A 69 12.90 -25.69 -24.48
CA GLN A 69 13.94 -25.30 -25.47
C GLN A 69 15.21 -24.68 -24.84
N GLY A 70 15.29 -24.66 -23.51
CA GLY A 70 16.44 -24.11 -22.79
C GLY A 70 16.49 -22.58 -22.81
N ALA A 71 17.71 -22.02 -22.83
CA ALA A 71 17.95 -20.59 -22.85
C ALA A 71 18.02 -20.07 -24.30
N ILE A 72 17.45 -18.89 -24.50
CA ILE A 72 17.43 -18.19 -25.78
C ILE A 72 17.97 -16.77 -25.57
N SER A 73 18.81 -16.27 -26.48
CA SER A 73 19.31 -14.91 -26.44
C SER A 73 18.97 -14.12 -27.69
N LEU A 74 18.85 -12.80 -27.55
CA LEU A 74 18.75 -11.83 -28.63
C LEU A 74 19.75 -10.72 -28.38
N LYS A 75 20.67 -10.52 -29.29
CA LYS A 75 21.67 -9.45 -29.20
C LYS A 75 21.04 -8.08 -29.37
N LYS A 76 21.48 -7.08 -28.58
CA LYS A 76 20.96 -5.71 -28.53
C LYS A 76 20.67 -5.08 -29.89
N ASN A 77 21.58 -5.25 -30.83
CA ASN A 77 21.53 -4.61 -32.16
C ASN A 77 21.10 -5.56 -33.28
N SER A 78 20.60 -6.73 -32.96
CA SER A 78 20.15 -7.70 -33.95
C SER A 78 18.71 -7.42 -34.40
N ASN A 79 18.35 -7.92 -35.55
CA ASN A 79 16.95 -7.98 -35.97
C ASN A 79 16.13 -8.73 -34.91
N PRO A 80 14.97 -8.23 -34.47
CA PRO A 80 14.10 -8.91 -33.52
C PRO A 80 13.71 -10.36 -33.89
N ALA A 81 13.88 -10.76 -35.16
CA ALA A 81 13.71 -12.12 -35.62
C ALA A 81 14.95 -13.01 -35.49
N SER A 82 16.09 -12.49 -35.02
CA SER A 82 17.38 -13.19 -34.97
C SER A 82 17.67 -13.75 -33.55
N PHE A 83 16.74 -14.49 -32.98
CA PHE A 83 16.97 -15.18 -31.70
C PHE A 83 17.96 -16.31 -31.86
N HIS A 84 18.87 -16.45 -30.90
CA HIS A 84 19.84 -17.52 -30.83
C HIS A 84 19.51 -18.45 -29.67
N ILE A 85 19.44 -19.75 -29.94
CA ILE A 85 19.27 -20.77 -28.89
C ILE A 85 20.66 -21.08 -28.34
N GLU A 86 20.84 -20.88 -27.03
CA GLU A 86 22.07 -21.14 -26.30
C GLU A 86 22.24 -22.66 -26.07
N THR A 87 22.47 -23.39 -27.15
CA THR A 87 22.49 -24.85 -27.13
C THR A 87 23.61 -25.39 -26.25
N GLU A 88 24.86 -24.87 -26.38
CA GLU A 88 26.01 -25.28 -25.58
C GLU A 88 25.74 -25.11 -24.07
N LEU A 89 25.18 -23.97 -23.67
CA LEU A 89 24.84 -23.69 -22.27
C LEU A 89 23.73 -24.64 -21.80
N THR A 90 22.69 -24.83 -22.60
CA THR A 90 21.54 -25.70 -22.30
C THR A 90 22.01 -27.16 -22.13
N ASP A 91 22.88 -27.63 -23.00
CA ASP A 91 23.44 -29.00 -22.94
C ASP A 91 24.31 -29.21 -21.68
N ARG A 92 25.10 -28.21 -21.29
CA ARG A 92 25.90 -28.24 -20.05
C ARG A 92 25.03 -28.21 -18.80
N ILE A 93 23.92 -27.50 -18.79
CA ILE A 93 22.90 -27.51 -17.72
C ILE A 93 22.23 -28.89 -17.66
N GLY A 94 22.04 -29.53 -18.80
CA GLY A 94 21.38 -30.82 -18.94
C GLY A 94 19.87 -30.80 -18.74
N SER A 95 19.25 -29.60 -18.95
CA SER A 95 17.81 -29.42 -18.93
C SER A 95 17.39 -28.39 -19.96
N ASN A 96 16.30 -28.67 -20.67
CA ASN A 96 15.60 -27.74 -21.56
C ASN A 96 14.44 -27.00 -20.85
N TYR A 97 14.16 -27.34 -19.59
CA TYR A 97 13.05 -26.82 -18.80
C TYR A 97 13.59 -25.80 -17.79
N LEU A 98 13.58 -24.52 -18.17
CA LEU A 98 14.07 -23.42 -17.35
C LEU A 98 12.89 -22.61 -16.81
N ASN A 99 12.91 -22.30 -15.50
CA ASN A 99 11.84 -21.54 -14.84
C ASN A 99 12.14 -20.05 -14.76
N VAL A 100 13.36 -19.73 -14.30
CA VAL A 100 13.77 -18.36 -14.01
C VAL A 100 15.17 -18.13 -14.57
N ILE A 101 15.38 -16.93 -15.11
CA ILE A 101 16.71 -16.41 -15.44
C ILE A 101 16.86 -15.04 -14.78
N PHE A 102 18.04 -14.76 -14.21
CA PHE A 102 18.34 -13.51 -13.50
C PHE A 102 19.81 -13.14 -13.72
N GLU A 103 20.13 -11.85 -13.92
CA GLU A 103 21.49 -11.36 -14.00
C GLU A 103 21.86 -10.63 -12.69
N ASP A 104 22.93 -11.07 -12.02
CA ASP A 104 23.43 -10.42 -10.81
C ASP A 104 24.27 -9.17 -11.10
N SER A 105 24.62 -8.42 -10.06
CA SER A 105 25.42 -7.19 -10.15
C SER A 105 26.83 -7.43 -10.71
N ARG A 106 27.31 -8.68 -10.67
CA ARG A 106 28.60 -9.13 -11.22
C ARG A 106 28.46 -9.69 -12.64
N GLN A 107 27.30 -9.49 -13.28
CA GLN A 107 26.97 -9.95 -14.64
C GLN A 107 26.93 -11.47 -14.83
N ASN A 108 26.86 -12.25 -13.74
CA ASN A 108 26.58 -13.66 -13.87
C ASN A 108 25.10 -13.91 -14.12
N LEU A 109 24.80 -14.92 -14.90
CA LEU A 109 23.44 -15.40 -15.12
C LEU A 109 23.13 -16.54 -14.15
N TRP A 110 22.07 -16.34 -13.36
CA TRP A 110 21.48 -17.37 -12.51
C TRP A 110 20.33 -17.99 -13.28
N ILE A 111 20.36 -19.31 -13.44
CA ILE A 111 19.42 -20.08 -14.25
C ILE A 111 18.82 -21.17 -13.39
N ALA A 112 17.52 -21.06 -13.14
CA ALA A 112 16.75 -22.05 -12.41
C ALA A 112 16.07 -23.00 -13.38
N THR A 113 16.08 -24.30 -13.06
CA THR A 113 15.47 -25.36 -13.85
C THR A 113 14.33 -26.02 -13.09
N GLU A 114 13.43 -26.72 -13.77
CA GLU A 114 12.34 -27.47 -13.14
C GLU A 114 12.85 -28.66 -12.30
N GLU A 115 13.93 -29.33 -12.74
CA GLU A 115 14.35 -30.62 -12.14
C GLU A 115 15.84 -30.70 -11.75
N LYS A 116 16.66 -29.77 -12.21
CA LYS A 116 18.12 -29.87 -12.04
C LYS A 116 18.69 -28.83 -11.07
N GLY A 117 17.83 -28.06 -10.39
CA GLY A 117 18.21 -27.04 -9.42
C GLY A 117 18.66 -25.74 -10.07
N LEU A 118 19.59 -25.04 -9.42
CA LEU A 118 20.08 -23.72 -9.78
C LEU A 118 21.48 -23.77 -10.32
N TYR A 119 21.76 -22.96 -11.33
CA TYR A 119 23.07 -22.80 -11.96
C TYR A 119 23.46 -21.32 -11.97
N ARG A 120 24.76 -21.03 -11.81
CA ARG A 120 25.39 -19.75 -12.07
C ARG A 120 26.31 -19.87 -13.28
N TYR A 121 26.06 -19.12 -14.30
CA TYR A 121 26.87 -19.04 -15.51
C TYR A 121 27.59 -17.68 -15.59
N SER A 122 28.89 -17.68 -15.71
CA SER A 122 29.71 -16.48 -15.98
C SER A 122 29.98 -16.38 -17.46
N PRO A 123 29.39 -15.41 -18.19
CA PRO A 123 29.59 -15.32 -19.65
C PRO A 123 31.00 -14.99 -20.07
N GLU A 124 31.76 -14.29 -19.25
CA GLU A 124 33.15 -13.90 -19.56
C GLU A 124 34.09 -15.11 -19.51
N SER A 125 34.06 -15.85 -18.40
CA SER A 125 34.92 -17.04 -18.22
C SER A 125 34.34 -18.32 -18.81
N LYS A 126 33.05 -18.29 -19.21
CA LYS A 126 32.24 -19.45 -19.60
C LYS A 126 32.12 -20.51 -18.50
N GLU A 127 32.38 -20.14 -17.25
CA GLU A 127 32.25 -21.04 -16.11
C GLU A 127 30.79 -21.30 -15.80
N LEU A 128 30.46 -22.56 -15.56
CA LEU A 128 29.11 -22.99 -15.13
C LEU A 128 29.25 -23.72 -13.79
N LYS A 129 28.66 -23.15 -12.74
CA LYS A 129 28.61 -23.73 -11.40
C LYS A 129 27.18 -24.17 -11.07
N SER A 130 27.07 -25.36 -10.51
CA SER A 130 25.77 -25.97 -10.17
C SER A 130 25.54 -25.95 -8.66
N TYR A 131 24.30 -25.66 -8.24
CA TYR A 131 23.84 -25.61 -6.85
C TYR A 131 22.65 -26.55 -6.68
N LYS A 132 22.92 -27.83 -6.39
CA LYS A 132 21.90 -28.90 -6.29
C LYS A 132 21.71 -29.34 -4.85
N ALA A 133 20.53 -29.86 -4.53
CA ALA A 133 20.31 -30.59 -3.30
C ALA A 133 21.29 -31.80 -3.20
N PRO A 134 21.72 -32.27 -2.01
CA PRO A 134 21.30 -31.80 -0.68
C PRO A 134 22.17 -30.66 -0.11
N TYR A 135 23.25 -30.26 -0.77
CA TYR A 135 24.29 -29.42 -0.16
C TYR A 135 24.11 -27.91 -0.36
N HIS A 136 23.26 -27.48 -1.32
CA HIS A 136 23.21 -26.09 -1.73
C HIS A 136 21.82 -25.46 -1.69
N ILE A 137 20.80 -26.14 -2.26
CA ILE A 137 19.41 -25.72 -2.20
C ILE A 137 18.55 -26.97 -1.92
N ALA A 138 17.69 -26.90 -0.93
CA ALA A 138 16.87 -28.02 -0.49
C ALA A 138 15.61 -28.26 -1.36
N GLY A 139 15.62 -27.89 -2.61
CA GLY A 139 14.53 -28.09 -3.53
C GLY A 139 14.93 -27.74 -4.95
N ASP A 140 14.41 -28.48 -5.93
CA ASP A 140 14.74 -28.29 -7.35
C ASP A 140 13.76 -27.31 -8.03
N ASP A 141 12.70 -26.87 -7.32
CA ASP A 141 11.61 -26.06 -7.83
C ASP A 141 11.78 -24.56 -7.48
N VAL A 142 12.90 -24.00 -7.91
CA VAL A 142 13.17 -22.55 -7.77
C VAL A 142 12.14 -21.73 -8.54
N SER A 143 11.48 -20.82 -7.83
CA SER A 143 10.40 -20.00 -8.38
C SER A 143 10.79 -18.53 -8.59
N ALA A 144 11.74 -18.01 -7.80
CA ALA A 144 12.17 -16.62 -7.87
C ALA A 144 13.63 -16.45 -7.41
N ILE A 145 14.31 -15.46 -7.99
CA ILE A 145 15.68 -15.08 -7.63
C ILE A 145 15.73 -13.55 -7.60
N CYS A 146 16.38 -12.98 -6.59
CA CYS A 146 16.69 -11.56 -6.54
C CYS A 146 18.03 -11.30 -5.86
N GLU A 147 18.55 -10.07 -6.01
CA GLU A 147 19.77 -9.59 -5.40
C GLU A 147 19.48 -8.28 -4.66
N ASP A 148 19.97 -8.14 -3.44
CA ASP A 148 19.84 -6.88 -2.71
C ASP A 148 20.96 -5.88 -3.08
N ALA A 149 20.89 -4.67 -2.53
CA ALA A 149 21.85 -3.60 -2.77
C ALA A 149 23.29 -3.93 -2.32
N HIS A 150 23.47 -4.97 -1.50
CA HIS A 150 24.76 -5.44 -0.99
C HIS A 150 25.32 -6.60 -1.83
N GLY A 151 24.63 -7.03 -2.88
CA GLY A 151 25.02 -8.16 -3.72
C GLY A 151 24.66 -9.52 -3.12
N GLN A 152 23.78 -9.54 -2.11
CA GLN A 152 23.28 -10.77 -1.51
C GLN A 152 22.22 -11.40 -2.42
N ILE A 153 22.46 -12.63 -2.87
CA ILE A 153 21.50 -13.39 -3.67
C ILE A 153 20.53 -14.13 -2.76
N PHE A 154 19.24 -13.98 -3.08
CA PHE A 154 18.14 -14.73 -2.46
C PHE A 154 17.45 -15.59 -3.50
N VAL A 155 17.05 -16.79 -3.08
CA VAL A 155 16.40 -17.78 -3.92
C VAL A 155 15.15 -18.30 -3.20
N GLY A 156 13.98 -18.11 -3.82
CA GLY A 156 12.71 -18.64 -3.36
C GLY A 156 12.39 -19.96 -4.04
N THR A 157 11.84 -20.90 -3.30
CA THR A 157 11.38 -22.19 -3.81
C THR A 157 9.90 -22.44 -3.51
N LEU A 158 9.27 -23.28 -4.32
CA LEU A 158 7.83 -23.61 -4.15
C LEU A 158 7.56 -24.49 -2.95
N THR A 159 8.55 -25.20 -2.42
CA THR A 159 8.31 -26.21 -1.36
C THR A 159 9.23 -26.10 -0.16
N LYS A 160 10.40 -25.46 -0.28
CA LYS A 160 11.46 -25.47 0.74
C LYS A 160 11.81 -24.09 1.32
N GLY A 161 11.11 -23.04 0.91
CA GLY A 161 11.28 -21.71 1.46
C GLY A 161 12.34 -20.85 0.79
N LEU A 162 12.89 -19.93 1.57
CA LEU A 162 13.88 -18.94 1.14
C LEU A 162 15.28 -19.43 1.48
N PHE A 163 16.18 -19.23 0.53
CA PHE A 163 17.61 -19.43 0.72
C PHE A 163 18.35 -18.15 0.39
N ARG A 164 19.44 -17.90 1.08
CA ARG A 164 20.41 -16.86 0.74
C ARG A 164 21.78 -17.46 0.43
N LEU A 165 22.53 -16.85 -0.48
CA LEU A 165 23.90 -17.26 -0.78
C LEU A 165 24.79 -16.95 0.44
N SER A 166 25.49 -17.97 0.96
CA SER A 166 26.33 -17.80 2.15
C SER A 166 27.53 -16.90 1.87
N SER A 167 27.76 -15.92 2.75
CA SER A 167 28.99 -15.14 2.77
C SER A 167 30.14 -15.86 3.46
N ARG A 168 29.84 -16.88 4.27
CA ARG A 168 30.84 -17.63 5.08
C ARG A 168 31.42 -18.84 4.35
N GLN A 169 30.62 -19.47 3.50
CA GLN A 169 31.02 -20.63 2.71
C GLN A 169 30.76 -20.34 1.25
N GLU A 170 31.81 -19.95 0.53
CA GLU A 170 31.69 -19.57 -0.86
C GLU A 170 31.05 -20.67 -1.69
N GLY A 171 29.87 -20.34 -2.21
CA GLY A 171 29.11 -21.22 -3.08
C GLY A 171 28.07 -22.11 -2.42
N ASN A 172 27.72 -21.90 -1.17
CA ASN A 172 26.61 -22.57 -0.51
C ASN A 172 25.43 -21.64 -0.30
N PHE A 173 24.23 -22.21 -0.26
CA PHE A 173 23.02 -21.50 0.15
C PHE A 173 22.62 -21.92 1.56
N GLU A 174 22.25 -20.94 2.38
CA GLU A 174 21.75 -21.14 3.74
C GLU A 174 20.24 -20.85 3.77
N PRO A 175 19.43 -21.69 4.46
CA PRO A 175 18.00 -21.45 4.57
C PRO A 175 17.72 -20.28 5.52
N VAL A 176 16.72 -19.47 5.15
CA VAL A 176 16.17 -18.42 6.01
C VAL A 176 14.85 -18.91 6.57
N LEU A 177 14.70 -18.87 7.90
CA LEU A 177 13.58 -19.50 8.57
C LEU A 177 12.38 -18.53 8.75
N TYR A 178 11.19 -19.08 8.61
CA TYR A 178 9.94 -18.44 9.01
C TYR A 178 9.32 -19.22 10.18
N GLN A 179 9.16 -18.56 11.34
CA GLN A 179 8.62 -19.21 12.55
C GLN A 179 9.33 -20.54 12.91
N ASN A 180 10.66 -20.56 12.83
CA ASN A 180 11.52 -21.72 13.04
C ASN A 180 11.29 -22.90 12.08
N ARG A 181 10.66 -22.68 10.94
CA ARG A 181 10.44 -23.69 9.88
C ARG A 181 10.99 -23.21 8.54
N MET A 182 11.36 -24.16 7.68
CA MET A 182 11.85 -23.90 6.31
C MET A 182 10.72 -23.86 5.28
N ASN A 183 9.63 -24.59 5.51
CA ASN A 183 8.59 -24.87 4.51
C ASN A 183 7.67 -23.66 4.29
N LEU A 184 8.12 -22.71 3.50
CA LEU A 184 7.33 -21.57 3.01
C LEU A 184 7.26 -21.67 1.49
N ASN A 185 6.05 -21.77 0.93
CA ASN A 185 5.87 -21.90 -0.52
C ASN A 185 6.00 -20.52 -1.17
N ILE A 186 7.18 -20.22 -1.72
CA ILE A 186 7.48 -18.90 -2.29
C ILE A 186 7.16 -18.89 -3.79
N ARG A 187 6.42 -17.89 -4.25
CA ARG A 187 6.07 -17.67 -5.67
C ARG A 187 6.90 -16.55 -6.30
N THR A 188 7.14 -15.49 -5.55
CA THR A 188 7.79 -14.30 -6.08
C THR A 188 8.58 -13.58 -5.01
N LEU A 189 9.65 -12.93 -5.42
CA LEU A 189 10.54 -12.10 -4.59
C LEU A 189 10.74 -10.74 -5.27
N ILE A 190 10.77 -9.68 -4.48
CA ILE A 190 11.15 -8.35 -4.94
C ILE A 190 11.96 -7.65 -3.84
N ILE A 191 12.97 -6.89 -4.25
CA ILE A 191 13.60 -5.88 -3.39
C ILE A 191 12.91 -4.55 -3.70
N ASP A 192 12.27 -3.94 -2.70
CA ASP A 192 11.65 -2.64 -2.87
C ASP A 192 12.72 -1.52 -2.91
N THR A 193 12.34 -0.32 -3.30
CA THR A 193 13.24 0.84 -3.39
C THR A 193 13.86 1.26 -2.05
N ARG A 194 13.30 0.77 -0.93
CA ARG A 194 13.86 0.95 0.43
C ARG A 194 14.86 -0.15 0.82
N GLY A 195 15.10 -1.11 -0.09
CA GLY A 195 15.99 -2.24 0.13
C GLY A 195 15.39 -3.39 0.93
N LYS A 196 14.08 -3.42 1.15
CA LYS A 196 13.40 -4.53 1.83
C LYS A 196 13.15 -5.69 0.85
N LEU A 197 13.44 -6.92 1.28
CA LEU A 197 13.02 -8.11 0.55
C LEU A 197 11.59 -8.47 0.93
N ILE A 198 10.69 -8.35 -0.04
CA ILE A 198 9.28 -8.70 0.06
C ILE A 198 9.05 -10.05 -0.63
N ILE A 199 8.31 -10.92 0.01
CA ILE A 199 8.15 -12.33 -0.35
C ILE A 199 6.66 -12.61 -0.58
N GLY A 200 6.29 -12.98 -1.80
CA GLY A 200 4.94 -13.46 -2.12
C GLY A 200 4.86 -14.99 -2.00
N THR A 201 3.88 -15.48 -1.25
CA THR A 201 3.73 -16.91 -0.94
C THR A 201 2.51 -17.54 -1.59
N ASP A 202 2.50 -18.88 -1.71
CA ASP A 202 1.35 -19.65 -2.19
C ASP A 202 0.49 -20.10 -0.99
N GLY A 203 -0.26 -19.15 -0.40
CA GLY A 203 -1.25 -19.45 0.63
C GLY A 203 -0.96 -18.89 2.03
N GLU A 204 0.17 -18.20 2.22
CA GLU A 204 0.50 -17.53 3.48
C GLU A 204 0.70 -16.02 3.31
N GLY A 205 0.18 -15.44 2.22
CA GLY A 205 0.18 -14.00 1.96
C GLY A 205 1.55 -13.43 1.65
N VAL A 206 1.81 -12.22 2.15
CA VAL A 206 3.08 -11.50 1.97
C VAL A 206 3.92 -11.60 3.24
N LYS A 207 5.22 -11.83 3.06
CA LYS A 207 6.22 -11.86 4.12
C LYS A 207 7.35 -10.88 3.82
N GLU A 208 8.15 -10.55 4.84
CA GLU A 208 9.34 -9.71 4.73
C GLU A 208 10.54 -10.42 5.37
N TYR A 209 11.71 -10.19 4.79
CA TYR A 209 12.98 -10.64 5.38
C TYR A 209 13.53 -9.56 6.31
N GLN A 210 13.92 -9.95 7.52
CA GLN A 210 14.59 -9.09 8.49
C GLN A 210 16.09 -9.41 8.57
N PRO A 211 16.98 -8.57 7.98
CA PRO A 211 18.40 -8.85 7.92
C PRO A 211 19.08 -8.94 9.27
N GLN A 212 18.63 -8.16 10.28
CA GLN A 212 19.25 -8.10 11.61
C GLN A 212 19.12 -9.42 12.39
N GLN A 213 18.05 -10.15 12.15
CA GLN A 213 17.74 -11.42 12.82
C GLN A 213 17.92 -12.62 11.92
N ASP A 214 18.14 -12.40 10.61
CA ASP A 214 18.23 -13.42 9.58
C ASP A 214 17.00 -14.36 9.53
N ILE A 215 15.80 -13.77 9.63
CA ILE A 215 14.53 -14.49 9.63
C ILE A 215 13.52 -13.85 8.68
N ILE A 216 12.49 -14.63 8.37
CA ILE A 216 11.29 -14.15 7.69
C ILE A 216 10.22 -13.85 8.75
N VAL A 217 9.50 -12.74 8.56
CA VAL A 217 8.37 -12.32 9.39
C VAL A 217 7.14 -12.04 8.54
N ASP A 218 5.99 -11.94 9.18
CA ASP A 218 4.78 -11.44 8.53
C ASP A 218 4.97 -9.98 8.10
N SER A 219 4.52 -9.65 6.91
CA SER A 219 4.60 -8.27 6.42
C SER A 219 3.57 -7.40 7.13
N GLU A 220 3.99 -6.17 7.47
CA GLU A 220 3.09 -5.12 7.97
C GLU A 220 2.32 -4.41 6.85
N ILE A 221 2.46 -4.86 5.60
CA ILE A 221 1.73 -4.29 4.47
C ILE A 221 0.24 -4.39 4.72
N ASN A 222 -0.41 -3.24 4.72
CA ASN A 222 -1.85 -3.11 4.91
C ASN A 222 -2.53 -2.74 3.58
N ALA A 223 -3.42 -3.59 3.12
CA ALA A 223 -4.24 -3.36 1.92
C ALA A 223 -5.69 -2.96 2.28
N GLY A 224 -5.87 -2.25 3.38
CA GLY A 224 -7.19 -1.84 3.86
C GLY A 224 -8.04 -3.03 4.33
N PRO A 225 -9.25 -3.22 3.80
CA PRO A 225 -10.16 -4.26 4.27
C PRO A 225 -9.81 -5.66 3.79
N PHE A 226 -8.82 -5.81 2.90
CA PHE A 226 -8.47 -7.10 2.34
C PHE A 226 -7.45 -7.83 3.19
N ASP A 227 -7.87 -8.92 3.83
CA ASP A 227 -6.97 -9.85 4.51
C ASP A 227 -6.30 -10.79 3.50
N PHE A 228 -5.00 -10.61 3.29
CA PHE A 228 -4.22 -11.46 2.41
C PHE A 228 -3.34 -12.47 3.14
N SER A 229 -3.51 -12.63 4.47
CA SER A 229 -2.70 -13.55 5.29
C SER A 229 -2.72 -15.01 4.81
N LYS A 230 -3.80 -15.43 4.13
CA LYS A 230 -3.96 -16.76 3.51
C LYS A 230 -4.08 -16.71 1.99
N SER A 231 -3.65 -15.62 1.38
CA SER A 231 -3.76 -15.45 -0.06
C SER A 231 -2.56 -16.04 -0.79
N LYS A 232 -2.79 -16.46 -2.04
CA LYS A 232 -1.74 -16.90 -2.96
C LYS A 232 -1.25 -15.70 -3.77
N VAL A 233 -0.09 -15.17 -3.41
CA VAL A 233 0.53 -14.01 -4.05
C VAL A 233 1.44 -14.49 -5.17
N HIS A 234 0.98 -14.38 -6.41
CA HIS A 234 1.68 -14.93 -7.57
C HIS A 234 2.67 -13.95 -8.19
N SER A 235 2.46 -12.66 -8.02
CA SER A 235 3.34 -11.61 -8.55
C SER A 235 3.37 -10.40 -7.64
N LEU A 236 4.52 -9.74 -7.60
CA LEU A 236 4.80 -8.50 -6.90
C LEU A 236 5.54 -7.58 -7.84
N ILE A 237 5.19 -6.32 -7.87
CA ILE A 237 5.94 -5.28 -8.57
C ILE A 237 5.78 -3.95 -7.84
N GLU A 238 6.87 -3.20 -7.72
CA GLU A 238 6.84 -1.81 -7.27
C GLU A 238 6.88 -0.90 -8.49
N ASP A 239 5.99 0.07 -8.55
CA ASP A 239 5.99 1.05 -9.63
C ASP A 239 6.89 2.26 -9.31
N LYS A 240 7.03 3.18 -10.28
CA LYS A 240 7.85 4.39 -10.14
C LYS A 240 7.38 5.36 -9.04
N ASP A 241 6.13 5.24 -8.62
CA ASP A 241 5.52 6.04 -7.55
C ASP A 241 5.59 5.30 -6.19
N HIS A 242 6.39 4.23 -6.13
CA HIS A 242 6.59 3.35 -4.96
C HIS A 242 5.34 2.62 -4.50
N ASN A 243 4.33 2.51 -5.35
CA ASN A 243 3.19 1.66 -5.05
C ASN A 243 3.56 0.19 -5.27
N LEU A 244 3.17 -0.66 -4.32
CA LEU A 244 3.33 -2.09 -4.47
C LEU A 244 2.06 -2.70 -5.05
N TRP A 245 2.19 -3.37 -6.18
CA TRP A 245 1.12 -4.09 -6.85
C TRP A 245 1.25 -5.59 -6.58
N LEU A 246 0.16 -6.20 -6.10
CA LEU A 246 0.11 -7.62 -5.76
C LEU A 246 -0.90 -8.33 -6.66
N GLY A 247 -0.43 -9.30 -7.43
CA GLY A 247 -1.31 -10.21 -8.18
C GLY A 247 -1.72 -11.38 -7.30
N ILE A 248 -3.00 -11.45 -6.93
CA ILE A 248 -3.55 -12.48 -6.05
C ILE A 248 -4.30 -13.51 -6.88
N PHE A 249 -3.92 -14.78 -6.76
CA PHE A 249 -4.55 -15.86 -7.49
C PHE A 249 -6.07 -15.93 -7.24
N GLN A 250 -6.85 -15.86 -8.31
CA GLN A 250 -8.32 -15.89 -8.34
C GLN A 250 -9.01 -14.74 -7.56
N LYS A 251 -8.27 -13.74 -7.08
CA LYS A 251 -8.83 -12.60 -6.32
C LYS A 251 -8.49 -11.24 -6.95
N GLY A 252 -7.78 -11.24 -8.08
CA GLY A 252 -7.44 -10.03 -8.83
C GLY A 252 -6.17 -9.33 -8.39
N LEU A 253 -6.17 -8.01 -8.46
CA LEU A 253 -5.02 -7.14 -8.24
C LEU A 253 -5.26 -6.25 -7.03
N ILE A 254 -4.25 -6.15 -6.16
CA ILE A 254 -4.26 -5.25 -5.00
C ILE A 254 -3.18 -4.20 -5.20
N LEU A 255 -3.54 -2.95 -4.97
CA LEU A 255 -2.62 -1.82 -4.91
C LEU A 255 -2.40 -1.43 -3.45
N VAL A 256 -1.14 -1.43 -3.03
CA VAL A 256 -0.69 -0.86 -1.76
C VAL A 256 0.05 0.44 -2.08
N PRO A 257 -0.50 1.62 -1.73
CA PRO A 257 0.14 2.89 -2.02
C PRO A 257 1.51 3.02 -1.33
N GLY A 258 2.52 3.46 -2.07
CA GLY A 258 3.88 3.69 -1.56
C GLY A 258 3.96 4.88 -0.61
N ILE A 259 3.08 5.84 -0.79
CA ILE A 259 2.88 6.97 0.12
C ILE A 259 1.67 6.63 0.97
N SER A 260 1.85 6.49 2.29
CA SER A 260 0.72 6.37 3.20
C SER A 260 -0.18 7.60 3.01
N ASN A 261 -1.46 7.37 2.75
CA ASN A 261 -2.42 8.45 2.69
C ASN A 261 -2.34 9.19 4.03
N LYS A 262 -1.98 10.48 3.99
CA LYS A 262 -1.94 11.33 5.20
C LYS A 262 -3.33 11.73 5.69
N PHE A 263 -4.36 11.30 4.98
CA PHE A 263 -5.75 11.58 5.29
C PHE A 263 -6.48 10.29 5.65
N ASP A 264 -7.03 10.25 6.85
CA ASP A 264 -7.91 9.20 7.29
C ASP A 264 -9.37 9.66 7.19
N TYR A 265 -10.25 8.76 6.76
CA TYR A 265 -11.68 9.03 6.69
C TYR A 265 -12.38 8.54 7.96
N TYR A 266 -12.97 9.47 8.69
CA TYR A 266 -13.85 9.21 9.83
C TYR A 266 -15.27 9.56 9.46
N GLY A 267 -16.17 8.59 9.38
CA GLY A 267 -17.54 8.88 8.99
C GLY A 267 -18.39 7.65 8.72
N TYR A 268 -19.62 7.91 8.28
CA TYR A 268 -20.60 6.88 7.94
C TYR A 268 -20.06 5.93 6.88
N LYS A 269 -20.17 4.60 7.13
CA LYS A 269 -19.60 3.54 6.28
C LYS A 269 -18.08 3.53 6.18
N SER A 270 -17.36 4.10 7.15
CA SER A 270 -15.93 3.89 7.26
C SER A 270 -15.62 2.40 7.49
N ILE A 271 -14.59 1.91 6.81
CA ILE A 271 -14.20 0.50 6.86
C ILE A 271 -13.56 0.15 8.22
N HIS A 272 -12.89 1.13 8.82
CA HIS A 272 -12.12 0.92 10.04
C HIS A 272 -12.94 1.13 11.32
N ASN A 273 -13.78 2.15 11.37
CA ASN A 273 -14.72 2.38 12.47
C ASN A 273 -15.75 3.42 12.03
N ASN A 274 -17.05 3.11 12.14
CA ASN A 274 -18.11 4.10 11.98
C ASN A 274 -18.16 5.00 13.20
N THR A 275 -17.17 5.88 13.33
CA THR A 275 -16.99 6.74 14.50
C THR A 275 -17.93 7.93 14.51
N ILE A 276 -18.44 8.33 13.34
CA ILE A 276 -19.35 9.47 13.17
C ILE A 276 -20.53 8.99 12.34
N GLY A 277 -21.75 9.42 12.69
CA GLY A 277 -22.97 9.09 11.96
C GLY A 277 -23.02 9.68 10.55
N SER A 278 -24.18 9.55 9.90
CA SER A 278 -24.40 10.02 8.52
C SER A 278 -24.67 11.52 8.40
N SER A 279 -24.74 12.25 9.51
CA SER A 279 -25.03 13.69 9.54
C SER A 279 -23.83 14.52 9.09
N CYS A 280 -24.10 15.71 8.56
CA CYS A 280 -23.04 16.63 8.15
C CYS A 280 -22.21 17.07 9.36
N VAL A 281 -20.88 17.03 9.21
CA VAL A 281 -19.96 17.66 10.17
C VAL A 281 -19.99 19.17 9.94
N MET A 282 -20.35 19.94 10.98
CA MET A 282 -20.47 21.39 10.92
C MET A 282 -19.33 22.11 11.64
N ALA A 283 -18.78 21.49 12.70
CA ALA A 283 -17.73 22.07 13.50
C ALA A 283 -16.74 21.01 13.98
N ILE A 284 -15.46 21.37 14.07
CA ILE A 284 -14.39 20.55 14.66
C ILE A 284 -13.57 21.44 15.58
N HIS A 285 -13.26 20.94 16.77
CA HIS A 285 -12.39 21.58 17.73
C HIS A 285 -11.49 20.55 18.41
N THR A 286 -10.22 20.87 18.64
CA THR A 286 -9.31 20.02 19.41
C THR A 286 -9.02 20.71 20.74
N ASP A 287 -9.31 20.05 21.84
CA ASP A 287 -9.07 20.59 23.18
C ASP A 287 -7.61 20.37 23.63
N GLU A 288 -7.25 20.98 24.77
CA GLU A 288 -5.89 20.87 25.35
C GLU A 288 -5.47 19.43 25.70
N GLN A 289 -6.44 18.51 25.86
CA GLN A 289 -6.20 17.08 26.12
C GLN A 289 -6.10 16.26 24.84
N ALA A 290 -6.01 16.90 23.67
CA ALA A 290 -6.01 16.27 22.35
C ALA A 290 -7.29 15.49 22.03
N THR A 291 -8.42 15.77 22.71
CA THR A 291 -9.72 15.25 22.31
C THR A 291 -10.25 16.08 21.15
N ILE A 292 -10.67 15.40 20.08
CA ILE A 292 -11.29 16.04 18.92
C ILE A 292 -12.81 16.01 19.12
N TRP A 293 -13.39 17.19 19.26
CA TRP A 293 -14.81 17.43 19.37
C TRP A 293 -15.40 17.74 18.00
N ILE A 294 -16.50 17.05 17.64
CA ILE A 294 -17.11 17.14 16.32
C ILE A 294 -18.59 17.46 16.49
N GLY A 295 -18.97 18.67 16.09
CA GLY A 295 -20.36 19.12 16.07
C GLY A 295 -21.02 18.75 14.74
N THR A 296 -22.26 18.26 14.80
CA THR A 296 -22.97 17.78 13.64
C THR A 296 -24.29 18.51 13.42
N ASP A 297 -24.83 18.36 12.20
CA ASP A 297 -26.19 18.78 11.87
C ASP A 297 -27.14 17.66 12.27
N ASN A 298 -27.84 17.87 13.39
CA ASN A 298 -28.91 17.01 13.91
C ASN A 298 -28.53 15.63 14.49
N ASP A 299 -27.24 15.41 14.74
CA ASP A 299 -26.78 14.16 15.41
C ASP A 299 -25.90 14.45 16.66
N GLY A 300 -25.93 15.70 17.13
CA GLY A 300 -25.29 16.14 18.36
C GLY A 300 -23.78 16.28 18.26
N LEU A 301 -23.08 15.87 19.35
CA LEU A 301 -21.64 16.10 19.53
C LEU A 301 -20.90 14.78 19.74
N TYR A 302 -19.84 14.59 18.96
CA TYR A 302 -18.92 13.46 19.13
C TYR A 302 -17.63 13.91 19.80
N ALA A 303 -17.05 13.05 20.62
CA ALA A 303 -15.69 13.17 21.12
C ALA A 303 -14.88 11.94 20.65
N ILE A 304 -13.78 12.18 19.96
CA ILE A 304 -12.86 11.14 19.49
C ILE A 304 -11.44 11.45 19.98
N ASN A 305 -10.58 10.43 20.10
CA ASN A 305 -9.17 10.65 20.37
C ASN A 305 -8.38 10.93 19.09
N ASP A 306 -7.08 11.20 19.22
CA ASP A 306 -6.13 11.43 18.12
C ASP A 306 -5.99 10.21 17.16
N GLN A 307 -6.35 9.01 17.62
CA GLN A 307 -6.40 7.78 16.82
C GLN A 307 -7.77 7.55 16.16
N GLY A 308 -8.70 8.49 16.29
CA GLY A 308 -10.04 8.41 15.73
C GLY A 308 -10.98 7.45 16.44
N LYS A 309 -10.61 6.92 17.61
CA LYS A 309 -11.50 6.09 18.40
C LYS A 309 -12.55 6.97 19.06
N GLN A 310 -13.82 6.64 18.86
CA GLN A 310 -14.93 7.31 19.56
C GLN A 310 -14.81 7.09 21.04
N LEU A 311 -14.72 8.20 21.80
CA LEU A 311 -14.73 8.21 23.26
C LEU A 311 -16.15 8.34 23.77
N ARG A 312 -16.92 9.29 23.21
CA ARG A 312 -18.33 9.57 23.60
C ARG A 312 -19.12 10.12 22.42
N HIS A 313 -20.44 9.90 22.47
CA HIS A 313 -21.41 10.51 21.58
C HIS A 313 -22.56 11.08 22.44
N TYR A 314 -22.76 12.38 22.37
CA TYR A 314 -23.78 13.11 23.08
C TYR A 314 -24.90 13.49 22.10
N THR A 315 -26.10 12.99 22.34
CA THR A 315 -27.27 13.28 21.49
C THR A 315 -28.18 14.31 22.08
N HIS A 316 -28.83 15.07 21.21
CA HIS A 316 -29.91 15.98 21.63
C HIS A 316 -31.10 15.21 22.18
N GLN A 317 -31.65 15.67 23.31
CA GLN A 317 -32.84 15.11 23.92
C GLN A 317 -33.90 16.20 24.05
N ALA A 318 -34.97 16.09 23.26
CA ALA A 318 -36.04 17.06 23.29
C ALA A 318 -36.63 17.18 24.71
N GLY A 319 -36.72 18.41 25.23
CA GLY A 319 -37.24 18.69 26.57
C GLY A 319 -36.20 18.55 27.70
N ASN A 320 -34.99 18.13 27.43
CA ASN A 320 -33.87 18.10 28.39
C ASN A 320 -32.93 19.31 28.17
N PRO A 321 -32.99 20.36 29.01
CA PRO A 321 -32.15 21.53 28.83
C PRO A 321 -30.66 21.29 29.13
N GLN A 322 -30.30 20.14 29.68
CA GLN A 322 -28.92 19.74 29.96
C GLN A 322 -28.32 18.87 28.84
N SER A 323 -29.07 18.55 27.80
CA SER A 323 -28.55 17.85 26.63
C SER A 323 -27.83 18.80 25.68
N VAL A 324 -26.96 18.25 24.83
CA VAL A 324 -26.32 19.04 23.76
C VAL A 324 -27.35 19.54 22.77
N PRO A 325 -27.11 20.69 22.09
CA PRO A 325 -27.91 21.13 20.96
C PRO A 325 -27.97 20.10 19.83
N GLY A 326 -29.08 20.06 19.07
CA GLY A 326 -29.24 19.12 17.97
C GLY A 326 -28.31 19.46 16.78
N THR A 327 -28.31 20.73 16.37
CA THR A 327 -27.49 21.25 15.27
C THR A 327 -26.42 22.18 15.83
N ILE A 328 -25.16 21.75 15.82
CA ILE A 328 -24.02 22.47 16.37
C ILE A 328 -23.20 23.06 15.22
N LEU A 329 -23.26 24.40 15.08
CA LEU A 329 -22.58 25.12 14.00
C LEU A 329 -21.12 25.46 14.30
N CYS A 330 -20.80 25.72 15.57
CA CYS A 330 -19.44 26.05 16.00
C CYS A 330 -19.13 25.54 17.40
N LEU A 331 -17.86 25.30 17.64
CA LEU A 331 -17.27 24.83 18.90
C LEU A 331 -16.09 25.71 19.28
N TYR A 332 -15.94 26.03 20.54
CA TYR A 332 -14.81 26.78 21.08
C TYR A 332 -14.55 26.42 22.54
N GLU A 333 -13.31 26.13 22.88
CA GLU A 333 -12.86 25.98 24.27
C GLU A 333 -12.28 27.29 24.79
N ASP A 334 -12.81 27.78 25.88
CA ASP A 334 -12.31 29.03 26.49
C ASP A 334 -11.10 28.76 27.40
N SER A 335 -10.45 29.85 27.85
CA SER A 335 -9.30 29.81 28.73
C SER A 335 -9.55 29.19 30.12
N ASN A 336 -10.80 28.85 30.46
CA ASN A 336 -11.20 28.11 31.65
C ASN A 336 -11.48 26.63 31.35
N GLN A 337 -11.15 26.15 30.10
CA GLN A 337 -11.39 24.81 29.61
C GLN A 337 -12.88 24.42 29.53
N GLU A 338 -13.76 25.40 29.43
CA GLU A 338 -15.18 25.20 29.20
C GLU A 338 -15.45 25.13 27.70
N LEU A 339 -16.21 24.13 27.24
CA LEU A 339 -16.56 23.96 25.83
C LEU A 339 -17.86 24.70 25.51
N TRP A 340 -17.77 25.68 24.63
CA TRP A 340 -18.90 26.45 24.13
C TRP A 340 -19.42 25.87 22.84
N LEU A 341 -20.75 25.73 22.74
CA LEU A 341 -21.47 25.19 21.58
C LEU A 341 -22.42 26.24 21.03
N GLY A 342 -22.18 26.64 19.80
CA GLY A 342 -23.09 27.52 19.06
C GLY A 342 -24.05 26.71 18.21
N SER A 343 -25.33 26.96 18.34
CA SER A 343 -26.40 26.22 17.65
C SER A 343 -27.19 27.06 16.67
N TYR A 344 -27.73 26.40 15.65
CA TYR A 344 -28.65 27.04 14.72
C TYR A 344 -30.02 27.28 15.32
N PHE A 345 -30.51 26.36 16.19
CA PHE A 345 -31.89 26.44 16.75
C PHE A 345 -31.88 26.72 18.26
N ASP A 346 -30.83 26.32 18.98
CA ASP A 346 -30.82 26.30 20.44
C ASP A 346 -30.02 27.44 21.06
N GLY A 347 -29.42 28.34 20.24
CA GLY A 347 -28.65 29.48 20.70
C GLY A 347 -27.23 29.11 21.13
N LEU A 348 -26.83 29.55 22.34
CA LEU A 348 -25.50 29.32 22.93
C LEU A 348 -25.61 28.39 24.12
N ALA A 349 -24.78 27.37 24.16
CA ALA A 349 -24.66 26.46 25.31
C ALA A 349 -23.21 26.36 25.77
N ARG A 350 -23.02 26.07 27.06
CA ARG A 350 -21.74 25.78 27.69
C ARG A 350 -21.77 24.35 28.23
N MET A 351 -20.76 23.54 27.89
CA MET A 351 -20.72 22.15 28.24
C MET A 351 -19.57 21.87 29.21
N ASN A 352 -19.88 21.14 30.28
CA ASN A 352 -18.88 20.50 31.11
C ASN A 352 -18.38 19.21 30.43
N LYS A 353 -17.12 19.19 30.01
CA LYS A 353 -16.52 18.08 29.27
C LYS A 353 -16.43 16.78 30.06
N GLN A 354 -16.37 16.82 31.40
CA GLN A 354 -16.26 15.64 32.27
C GLN A 354 -17.61 14.93 32.43
N THR A 355 -18.67 15.69 32.69
CA THR A 355 -20.01 15.15 32.93
C THR A 355 -20.82 15.00 31.65
N GLY A 356 -20.51 15.78 30.61
CA GLY A 356 -21.28 15.84 29.37
C GLY A 356 -22.56 16.66 29.47
N THR A 357 -22.78 17.34 30.60
CA THR A 357 -23.97 18.17 30.81
C THR A 357 -23.81 19.56 30.23
N CYS A 358 -24.83 20.03 29.53
CA CYS A 358 -24.89 21.39 28.98
C CYS A 358 -25.67 22.32 29.87
N GLN A 359 -25.29 23.58 29.86
CA GLN A 359 -26.01 24.69 30.45
C GLN A 359 -26.40 25.67 29.35
N ASP A 360 -27.66 26.01 29.24
CA ASP A 360 -28.14 27.04 28.29
C ASP A 360 -27.57 28.39 28.71
N ALA A 361 -26.78 28.99 27.82
CA ALA A 361 -26.16 30.30 27.99
C ALA A 361 -26.77 31.34 27.04
N THR A 362 -27.86 31.04 26.38
CA THR A 362 -28.54 31.92 25.42
C THR A 362 -29.01 33.21 26.07
N SER A 363 -29.30 33.20 27.38
CA SER A 363 -29.65 34.42 28.14
C SER A 363 -28.56 35.49 28.15
N LEU A 364 -27.30 35.12 27.91
CA LEU A 364 -26.19 36.09 27.74
C LEU A 364 -26.28 36.85 26.40
N LEU A 365 -27.03 36.35 25.44
CA LEU A 365 -27.22 36.95 24.12
C LEU A 365 -28.48 37.81 24.07
N GLN A 366 -28.72 38.63 25.11
CA GLN A 366 -29.91 39.50 25.22
C GLN A 366 -29.75 40.73 24.31
N GLY A 367 -30.16 40.56 23.04
CA GLY A 367 -30.45 41.60 22.08
C GLY A 367 -31.91 41.60 21.71
N ASN A 368 -32.30 42.11 20.58
CA ASN A 368 -33.70 42.21 20.15
C ASN A 368 -34.36 40.80 20.00
N LEU A 369 -34.89 40.27 21.11
CA LEU A 369 -35.45 38.91 21.24
C LEU A 369 -36.77 38.67 20.49
N ASN A 370 -37.23 39.59 19.66
CA ASN A 370 -38.47 39.44 18.88
C ASN A 370 -38.40 38.36 17.79
N ALA A 371 -37.23 37.73 17.55
CA ALA A 371 -36.98 36.80 16.47
C ALA A 371 -36.63 35.36 16.94
N GLY A 372 -36.83 35.02 18.22
CA GLY A 372 -36.44 33.69 18.76
C GLY A 372 -34.98 33.63 19.24
N LYS A 373 -34.48 32.40 19.50
CA LYS A 373 -33.10 32.19 19.94
C LYS A 373 -32.11 32.63 18.85
N PRO A 374 -31.02 33.39 19.17
CA PRO A 374 -29.98 33.75 18.19
C PRO A 374 -29.32 32.52 17.57
N LYS A 375 -29.12 32.54 16.26
CA LYS A 375 -28.42 31.48 15.52
C LYS A 375 -26.92 31.74 15.61
N VAL A 376 -26.21 31.01 16.47
CA VAL A 376 -24.80 31.24 16.74
C VAL A 376 -23.94 30.57 15.66
N SER A 377 -23.14 31.37 14.94
CA SER A 377 -22.33 30.91 13.80
C SER A 377 -20.83 30.78 14.11
N CYS A 378 -20.32 31.59 15.02
CA CYS A 378 -18.89 31.57 15.40
C CYS A 378 -18.68 32.04 16.83
N ILE A 379 -17.64 31.50 17.48
CA ILE A 379 -17.27 31.84 18.86
C ILE A 379 -15.76 31.90 18.91
N ILE A 380 -15.23 32.93 19.60
CA ILE A 380 -13.78 33.11 19.86
C ILE A 380 -13.55 33.88 21.15
N GLU A 381 -12.54 33.54 21.91
CA GLU A 381 -12.09 34.33 23.08
C GLU A 381 -10.92 35.25 22.70
N ASP A 382 -10.96 36.53 23.18
CA ASP A 382 -9.85 37.43 23.01
C ASP A 382 -8.85 37.39 24.21
N LYS A 383 -7.71 38.06 24.05
CA LYS A 383 -6.64 38.09 25.07
C LYS A 383 -7.10 38.71 26.40
N ASN A 384 -8.21 39.45 26.42
CA ASN A 384 -8.78 40.08 27.60
C ASN A 384 -9.89 39.21 28.23
N LYS A 385 -10.01 37.96 27.85
CA LYS A 385 -11.04 36.99 28.31
C LYS A 385 -12.46 37.46 28.00
N ASN A 386 -12.64 38.11 26.87
CA ASN A 386 -13.97 38.36 26.33
C ASN A 386 -14.29 37.30 25.28
N LEU A 387 -15.42 36.63 25.44
CA LEU A 387 -15.99 35.72 24.46
C LEU A 387 -16.76 36.53 23.42
N TRP A 388 -16.35 36.43 22.16
CA TRP A 388 -17.03 37.05 21.04
C TRP A 388 -17.92 36.04 20.36
N VAL A 389 -19.21 36.33 20.22
CA VAL A 389 -20.20 35.43 19.67
C VAL A 389 -20.88 36.09 18.49
N GLY A 390 -20.61 35.57 17.30
CA GLY A 390 -21.25 36.02 16.06
C GLY A 390 -22.49 35.22 15.73
N THR A 391 -23.50 35.89 15.19
CA THR A 391 -24.80 35.28 14.90
C THR A 391 -25.28 35.55 13.49
N TYR A 392 -26.14 34.68 12.98
CA TYR A 392 -26.87 34.95 11.75
C TYR A 392 -28.08 35.86 12.03
N GLY A 393 -27.94 37.13 11.68
CA GLY A 393 -29.01 38.13 11.73
C GLY A 393 -29.34 38.74 13.10
N SER A 394 -28.59 38.35 14.16
CA SER A 394 -28.79 38.95 15.51
C SER A 394 -27.52 39.64 16.01
N GLY A 395 -26.64 40.12 15.11
CA GLY A 395 -25.47 40.91 15.43
C GLY A 395 -24.31 40.15 16.07
N LEU A 396 -23.43 40.91 16.77
CA LEU A 396 -22.23 40.44 17.44
C LEU A 396 -22.30 40.74 18.94
N TYR A 397 -22.00 39.74 19.75
CA TYR A 397 -21.98 39.87 21.20
C TYR A 397 -20.55 39.75 21.71
N LYS A 398 -20.18 40.60 22.68
CA LYS A 398 -18.94 40.55 23.45
C LYS A 398 -19.30 40.25 24.89
N ILE A 399 -18.92 39.13 25.43
CA ILE A 399 -19.21 38.67 26.80
C ILE A 399 -17.90 38.68 27.58
N ASN A 400 -17.77 39.49 28.59
CA ASN A 400 -16.64 39.45 29.51
C ASN A 400 -16.84 38.28 30.48
N LEU A 401 -16.06 37.21 30.34
CA LEU A 401 -16.25 35.94 31.09
C LEU A 401 -16.14 36.15 32.63
N PRO A 402 -15.18 36.93 33.19
CA PRO A 402 -15.08 37.16 34.61
C PRO A 402 -16.27 37.91 35.21
N THR A 403 -16.79 38.91 34.53
CA THR A 403 -17.85 39.80 35.06
C THR A 403 -19.24 39.48 34.52
N GLN A 404 -19.32 38.64 33.50
CA GLN A 404 -20.53 38.34 32.75
C GLN A 404 -21.19 39.57 32.10
N HIS A 405 -20.42 40.65 31.96
CA HIS A 405 -20.91 41.84 31.28
C HIS A 405 -20.98 41.60 29.78
N VAL A 406 -22.12 41.94 29.17
CA VAL A 406 -22.37 41.73 27.75
C VAL A 406 -22.50 43.07 27.04
N THR A 407 -21.74 43.21 25.93
CA THR A 407 -21.88 44.35 25.00
C THR A 407 -22.41 43.80 23.68
N TYR A 408 -23.42 44.43 23.15
CA TYR A 408 -24.07 44.03 21.89
C TYR A 408 -23.73 45.05 20.80
N TYR A 409 -23.42 44.52 19.60
CA TYR A 409 -23.11 45.31 18.41
C TYR A 409 -24.08 44.93 17.30
N GLU A 410 -24.91 45.87 16.87
CA GLU A 410 -25.85 45.70 15.75
C GLU A 410 -25.36 46.50 14.55
N SER A 411 -25.66 46.01 13.33
CA SER A 411 -25.43 46.81 12.14
C SER A 411 -26.36 48.03 12.14
N MET A 412 -25.80 49.24 11.99
CA MET A 412 -26.63 50.41 11.76
C MET A 412 -27.34 50.26 10.40
N PRO A 413 -28.67 50.48 10.31
CA PRO A 413 -29.31 50.58 9.01
C PRO A 413 -28.65 51.73 8.23
N GLN A 414 -28.24 51.44 6.99
CA GLN A 414 -27.80 52.46 6.04
C GLN A 414 -28.95 53.36 5.62
#